data_0dabd87d8b067cb93aa43243acf4dbd2
#
_entry.id   0dabd87d8b067cb93aa43243acf4dbd2
#
_cell.length_a   1.000
_cell.length_b   1.000
_cell.length_c   1.000
_cell.angle_alpha   90.00
_cell.angle_beta   90.00
_cell.angle_gamma   90.00
#
_symmetry.space_group_name_H-M   'P 1'
#
loop_
_entity.id
_entity.type
_entity.pdbx_description
1 polymer ?
#
loop_
_entity_poly.entity_id
_entity_poly.type
_entity_poly.pdbx_seq_one_letter_code
_entity_poly.pdbx_strand_id
1 'polypeptide(L)'
;MLSYITSLRFLFDIKYPNSNLINFFYNIIIPQYISLSLLFNFGVLGNPNHNTKLFLKDADVSSIINSNTIYLFSVDSKIQTLLSYYLPSSVIVDDFEVVSKYKYVITSNANSLEKLNLKQIFVPVKKFDNHLLLMNIGS
;
A
#
# COMPACT_ATOMS: atom_id res chain seq x y z
N MET A 1 -4.07 -14.88 -20.85
CA MET A 1 -4.27 -15.86 -21.91
C MET A 1 -4.79 -15.25 -23.22
N LEU A 2 -5.86 -14.47 -23.21
CA LEU A 2 -6.38 -13.76 -24.42
C LEU A 2 -5.34 -12.84 -25.08
N SER A 3 -4.57 -12.07 -24.30
CA SER A 3 -3.52 -11.18 -24.80
C SER A 3 -2.39 -11.93 -25.53
N TYR A 4 -2.10 -13.16 -25.12
CA TYR A 4 -1.06 -13.99 -25.76
C TYR A 4 -1.52 -14.51 -27.12
N ILE A 5 -2.79 -14.86 -27.24
CA ILE A 5 -3.41 -15.37 -28.49
C ILE A 5 -3.48 -14.24 -29.51
N THR A 6 -3.83 -13.02 -29.11
CA THR A 6 -3.85 -11.85 -29.99
C THR A 6 -2.46 -11.43 -30.45
N SER A 7 -1.44 -11.55 -29.59
CA SER A 7 -0.04 -11.29 -29.94
C SER A 7 0.51 -12.27 -30.96
N LEU A 8 0.17 -13.56 -30.83
CA LEU A 8 0.55 -14.59 -31.79
C LEU A 8 -0.11 -14.36 -33.15
N ARG A 9 -1.39 -13.98 -33.18
CA ARG A 9 -2.11 -13.69 -34.41
C ARG A 9 -1.48 -12.52 -35.18
N PHE A 10 -1.04 -11.49 -34.45
CA PHE A 10 -0.32 -10.35 -35.03
C PHE A 10 1.01 -10.73 -35.68
N LEU A 11 1.78 -11.66 -35.11
CA LEU A 11 3.04 -12.15 -35.69
C LEU A 11 2.83 -12.91 -36.99
N PHE A 12 1.66 -13.50 -37.20
CA PHE A 12 1.31 -14.19 -38.45
C PHE A 12 0.71 -13.29 -39.52
N ASP A 13 0.11 -12.13 -39.13
CA ASP A 13 -0.55 -11.17 -40.06
C ASP A 13 0.39 -10.04 -40.57
N ILE A 14 1.70 -10.19 -40.46
CA ILE A 14 2.72 -9.18 -40.89
C ILE A 14 2.68 -8.85 -42.40
N LYS A 15 1.70 -9.34 -43.13
CA LYS A 15 1.62 -9.19 -44.59
C LYS A 15 1.11 -7.84 -45.11
N TYR A 16 0.66 -6.90 -44.25
CA TYR A 16 0.09 -5.62 -44.65
C TYR A 16 0.68 -4.43 -43.86
N PRO A 17 1.60 -3.64 -44.45
CA PRO A 17 2.40 -2.67 -43.70
C PRO A 17 1.64 -1.44 -43.14
N ASN A 18 0.52 -1.02 -43.74
CA ASN A 18 -0.13 0.23 -43.31
C ASN A 18 -1.26 0.06 -42.28
N SER A 19 -1.80 -1.13 -42.09
CA SER A 19 -2.79 -1.43 -41.02
C SER A 19 -2.18 -1.97 -39.75
N ASN A 20 -0.90 -2.38 -39.80
CA ASN A 20 -0.25 -3.13 -38.75
C ASN A 20 -0.04 -2.34 -37.45
N LEU A 21 0.21 -1.02 -37.56
CA LEU A 21 0.48 -0.19 -36.40
C LEU A 21 -0.80 0.04 -35.57
N ILE A 22 -1.92 0.31 -36.25
CA ILE A 22 -3.21 0.49 -35.61
C ILE A 22 -3.68 -0.83 -34.99
N ASN A 23 -3.57 -1.94 -35.74
CA ASN A 23 -3.91 -3.26 -35.24
C ASN A 23 -3.02 -3.70 -34.05
N PHE A 24 -1.74 -3.33 -34.06
CA PHE A 24 -0.82 -3.53 -32.93
C PHE A 24 -1.30 -2.81 -31.67
N PHE A 25 -1.66 -1.54 -31.79
CA PHE A 25 -2.17 -0.79 -30.64
C PHE A 25 -3.46 -1.39 -30.09
N TYR A 26 -4.45 -1.66 -30.94
CA TYR A 26 -5.74 -2.17 -30.49
C TYR A 26 -5.69 -3.61 -29.97
N ASN A 27 -4.92 -4.48 -30.60
CA ASN A 27 -4.94 -5.91 -30.27
C ASN A 27 -3.88 -6.31 -29.23
N ILE A 28 -2.85 -5.53 -29.02
CA ILE A 28 -1.75 -5.86 -28.09
C ILE A 28 -1.66 -4.86 -26.95
N ILE A 29 -1.46 -3.58 -27.27
CA ILE A 29 -1.17 -2.58 -26.23
C ILE A 29 -2.38 -2.35 -25.33
N ILE A 30 -3.57 -2.14 -25.91
CA ILE A 30 -4.78 -1.86 -25.13
C ILE A 30 -5.16 -3.02 -24.21
N PRO A 31 -5.25 -4.29 -24.66
CA PRO A 31 -5.55 -5.41 -23.77
C PRO A 31 -4.50 -5.64 -22.69
N GLN A 32 -3.21 -5.44 -22.99
CA GLN A 32 -2.16 -5.55 -21.98
C GLN A 32 -2.27 -4.45 -20.93
N TYR A 33 -2.53 -3.21 -21.34
CA TYR A 33 -2.72 -2.09 -20.43
C TYR A 33 -3.94 -2.28 -19.53
N ILE A 34 -5.05 -2.76 -20.09
CA ILE A 34 -6.27 -3.09 -19.32
C ILE A 34 -5.97 -4.23 -18.33
N SER A 35 -5.31 -5.31 -18.77
CA SER A 35 -4.96 -6.44 -17.91
C SER A 35 -4.05 -6.02 -16.76
N LEU A 36 -3.04 -5.21 -17.05
CA LEU A 36 -2.11 -4.69 -16.04
C LEU A 36 -2.83 -3.78 -15.04
N SER A 37 -3.70 -2.90 -15.55
CA SER A 37 -4.51 -2.02 -14.71
C SER A 37 -5.44 -2.79 -13.78
N LEU A 38 -6.08 -3.86 -14.28
CA LEU A 38 -6.90 -4.75 -13.46
C LEU A 38 -6.08 -5.47 -12.38
N LEU A 39 -4.91 -6.00 -12.72
CA LEU A 39 -4.01 -6.65 -11.76
C LEU A 39 -3.57 -5.69 -10.66
N PHE A 40 -3.30 -4.43 -11.00
CA PHE A 40 -3.02 -3.38 -10.01
C PHE A 40 -4.22 -3.08 -9.11
N ASN A 41 -5.41 -2.93 -9.69
CA ASN A 41 -6.62 -2.63 -8.95
C ASN A 41 -7.06 -3.77 -8.01
N PHE A 42 -6.87 -5.02 -8.43
CA PHE A 42 -7.16 -6.20 -7.60
C PHE A 42 -6.04 -6.54 -6.59
N GLY A 43 -4.95 -5.77 -6.58
CA GLY A 43 -3.85 -5.96 -5.63
C GLY A 43 -2.96 -7.18 -5.90
N VAL A 44 -3.15 -7.86 -7.04
CA VAL A 44 -2.35 -9.06 -7.40
C VAL A 44 -0.87 -8.73 -7.56
N LEU A 45 -0.55 -7.51 -7.97
CA LEU A 45 0.82 -7.00 -8.10
C LEU A 45 1.30 -6.23 -6.86
N GLY A 46 0.67 -6.46 -5.71
CA GLY A 46 1.04 -5.77 -4.47
C GLY A 46 0.75 -4.27 -4.54
N ASN A 47 -0.52 -3.90 -4.56
CA ASN A 47 -0.93 -2.50 -4.57
C ASN A 47 -0.88 -1.92 -3.15
N PRO A 48 0.18 -1.19 -2.76
CA PRO A 48 0.31 -0.63 -1.41
C PRO A 48 -0.84 0.32 -1.07
N ASN A 49 -1.40 1.01 -2.07
CA ASN A 49 -2.57 1.87 -1.91
C ASN A 49 -3.83 1.07 -1.51
N HIS A 50 -4.04 -0.10 -2.10
CA HIS A 50 -5.16 -0.97 -1.74
C HIS A 50 -5.04 -1.47 -0.30
N ASN A 51 -3.86 -1.97 0.08
CA ASN A 51 -3.59 -2.46 1.43
C ASN A 51 -3.70 -1.35 2.48
N THR A 52 -3.18 -0.16 2.19
CA THR A 52 -3.33 1.00 3.06
C THR A 52 -4.82 1.39 3.23
N LYS A 53 -5.60 1.39 2.16
CA LYS A 53 -7.05 1.67 2.24
C LYS A 53 -7.80 0.62 3.05
N LEU A 54 -7.49 -0.66 2.89
CA LEU A 54 -8.12 -1.73 3.66
C LEU A 54 -7.77 -1.61 5.14
N PHE A 55 -6.51 -1.34 5.46
CA PHE A 55 -6.07 -1.10 6.83
C PHE A 55 -6.83 0.06 7.48
N LEU A 56 -6.95 1.20 6.81
CA LEU A 56 -7.64 2.38 7.33
C LEU A 56 -9.16 2.24 7.43
N LYS A 57 -9.76 1.35 6.61
CA LYS A 57 -11.21 1.04 6.64
C LYS A 57 -11.58 0.00 7.69
N ASP A 58 -10.61 -0.69 8.27
CA ASP A 58 -10.88 -1.61 9.38
C ASP A 58 -11.59 -0.87 10.52
N ALA A 59 -12.62 -1.49 11.11
CA ALA A 59 -13.47 -0.84 12.10
C ALA A 59 -12.69 -0.39 13.34
N ASP A 60 -11.77 -1.23 13.82
CA ASP A 60 -10.95 -0.92 15.00
C ASP A 60 -9.99 0.23 14.71
N VAL A 61 -9.34 0.19 13.54
CA VAL A 61 -8.38 1.23 13.11
C VAL A 61 -9.10 2.55 12.87
N SER A 62 -10.21 2.55 12.15
CA SER A 62 -10.96 3.77 11.81
C SER A 62 -11.52 4.47 13.04
N SER A 63 -11.99 3.73 14.04
CA SER A 63 -12.50 4.31 15.29
C SER A 63 -11.41 5.04 16.07
N ILE A 64 -10.20 4.48 16.09
CA ILE A 64 -9.03 5.08 16.77
C ILE A 64 -8.56 6.32 16.02
N ILE A 65 -8.44 6.24 14.71
CA ILE A 65 -7.95 7.33 13.85
C ILE A 65 -8.87 8.54 13.92
N ASN A 66 -10.17 8.35 13.92
CA ASN A 66 -11.15 9.45 13.95
C ASN A 66 -11.17 10.19 15.28
N SER A 67 -10.73 9.55 16.36
CA SER A 67 -10.78 10.11 17.71
C SER A 67 -9.43 10.56 18.27
N ASN A 68 -8.31 10.25 17.58
CA ASN A 68 -6.98 10.50 18.11
C ASN A 68 -6.01 11.01 17.03
N THR A 69 -5.01 11.76 17.46
CA THR A 69 -3.86 12.08 16.60
C THR A 69 -2.99 10.83 16.43
N ILE A 70 -2.64 10.52 15.21
CA ILE A 70 -1.84 9.35 14.84
C ILE A 70 -0.41 9.79 14.53
N TYR A 71 0.54 9.05 15.06
CA TYR A 71 1.97 9.30 14.85
C TYR A 71 2.54 8.20 13.95
N LEU A 72 3.34 8.58 12.95
CA LEU A 72 4.00 7.68 12.02
C LEU A 72 5.45 7.53 12.43
N PHE A 73 5.86 6.30 12.74
CA PHE A 73 7.22 5.98 13.19
C PHE A 73 7.82 4.84 12.38
N SER A 74 9.01 5.05 11.83
CA SER A 74 9.73 4.04 11.05
C SER A 74 8.86 3.39 9.95
N VAL A 75 8.14 4.23 9.20
CA VAL A 75 7.28 3.82 8.10
C VAL A 75 8.07 3.90 6.80
N ASP A 76 7.90 2.90 5.92
CA ASP A 76 8.46 2.94 4.58
C ASP A 76 8.00 4.21 3.83
N SER A 77 8.89 4.86 3.08
CA SER A 77 8.62 6.14 2.42
C SER A 77 7.39 6.13 1.51
N LYS A 78 7.11 5.01 0.83
CA LYS A 78 5.91 4.85 -0.01
C LYS A 78 4.64 4.79 0.83
N ILE A 79 4.67 4.01 1.90
CA ILE A 79 3.54 3.87 2.83
C ILE A 79 3.35 5.18 3.60
N GLN A 80 4.42 5.84 3.99
CA GLN A 80 4.38 7.14 4.65
C GLN A 80 3.66 8.20 3.79
N THR A 81 4.00 8.29 2.51
CA THR A 81 3.33 9.20 1.57
C THR A 81 1.83 8.90 1.46
N LEU A 82 1.46 7.62 1.39
CA LEU A 82 0.05 7.21 1.33
C LEU A 82 -0.69 7.51 2.64
N LEU A 83 -0.09 7.21 3.78
CA LEU A 83 -0.69 7.49 5.09
C LEU A 83 -0.85 9.00 5.31
N SER A 84 0.14 9.81 4.97
CA SER A 84 0.03 11.28 5.06
C SER A 84 -1.05 11.85 4.15
N TYR A 85 -1.30 11.24 2.99
CA TYR A 85 -2.40 11.62 2.10
C TYR A 85 -3.78 11.30 2.70
N TYR A 86 -3.94 10.10 3.29
CA TYR A 86 -5.22 9.67 3.88
C TYR A 86 -5.44 10.19 5.30
N LEU A 87 -4.38 10.52 6.01
CA LEU A 87 -4.37 11.02 7.40
C LEU A 87 -3.62 12.37 7.46
N PRO A 88 -4.22 13.45 6.97
CA PRO A 88 -3.53 14.75 6.89
C PRO A 88 -3.15 15.32 8.28
N SER A 89 -3.78 14.83 9.35
CA SER A 89 -3.46 15.19 10.74
C SER A 89 -2.38 14.28 11.36
N SER A 90 -1.84 13.31 10.62
CA SER A 90 -0.77 12.47 11.13
C SER A 90 0.56 13.24 11.24
N VAL A 91 1.33 12.92 12.27
CA VAL A 91 2.64 13.53 12.54
C VAL A 91 3.72 12.49 12.35
N ILE A 92 4.73 12.82 11.54
CA ILE A 92 5.90 11.96 11.33
C ILE A 92 6.88 12.20 12.47
N VAL A 93 7.36 11.12 13.08
CA VAL A 93 8.31 11.14 14.19
C VAL A 93 9.41 10.13 13.92
N ASP A 94 10.65 10.58 13.95
CA ASP A 94 11.82 9.74 13.71
C ASP A 94 12.51 9.32 15.01
N ASP A 95 12.26 10.05 16.10
CA ASP A 95 12.87 9.80 17.40
C ASP A 95 12.00 8.89 18.28
N PHE A 96 12.60 7.79 18.75
CA PHE A 96 11.93 6.83 19.60
C PHE A 96 11.54 7.42 20.98
N GLU A 97 12.36 8.29 21.56
CA GLU A 97 12.05 8.90 22.86
C GLU A 97 10.82 9.81 22.77
N VAL A 98 10.68 10.46 21.65
CA VAL A 98 9.50 11.29 21.36
C VAL A 98 8.27 10.43 21.13
N VAL A 99 8.41 9.36 20.34
CA VAL A 99 7.30 8.44 20.01
C VAL A 99 6.76 7.74 21.24
N SER A 100 7.59 7.44 22.23
CA SER A 100 7.18 6.78 23.47
C SER A 100 6.20 7.56 24.33
N LYS A 101 6.00 8.86 24.04
CA LYS A 101 5.06 9.73 24.76
C LYS A 101 3.65 9.72 24.13
N TYR A 102 3.50 9.14 22.95
CA TYR A 102 2.24 9.17 22.20
C TYR A 102 1.44 7.91 22.35
N LYS A 103 0.11 8.05 22.37
CA LYS A 103 -0.81 6.94 22.63
C LYS A 103 -0.93 5.97 21.46
N TYR A 104 -1.01 6.47 20.22
CA TYR A 104 -1.20 5.66 19.04
C TYR A 104 -0.14 5.93 17.98
N VAL A 105 0.48 4.87 17.49
CA VAL A 105 1.58 4.91 16.53
C VAL A 105 1.33 3.92 15.40
N ILE A 106 1.53 4.32 14.16
CA ILE A 106 1.56 3.43 13.01
C ILE A 106 3.01 3.23 12.59
N THR A 107 3.40 1.98 12.38
CA THR A 107 4.71 1.59 11.84
C THR A 107 4.55 0.56 10.72
N SER A 108 5.50 0.50 9.81
CA SER A 108 5.54 -0.52 8.74
C SER A 108 6.70 -1.50 8.88
N ASN A 109 7.60 -1.29 9.83
CA ASN A 109 8.81 -2.09 9.96
C ASN A 109 8.69 -3.08 11.12
N ALA A 110 8.76 -4.40 10.82
CA ALA A 110 8.75 -5.45 11.83
C ALA A 110 9.94 -5.34 12.83
N ASN A 111 11.10 -4.85 12.36
CA ASN A 111 12.27 -4.64 13.23
C ASN A 111 12.05 -3.49 14.22
N SER A 112 11.16 -2.55 13.91
CA SER A 112 10.74 -1.50 14.85
C SER A 112 9.92 -2.08 16.00
N LEU A 113 9.19 -3.17 15.74
CA LEU A 113 8.40 -3.88 16.75
C LEU A 113 9.29 -4.52 17.81
N GLU A 114 10.41 -5.14 17.41
CA GLU A 114 11.36 -5.71 18.37
C GLU A 114 11.95 -4.63 19.27
N LYS A 115 12.32 -3.49 18.70
CA LYS A 115 12.80 -2.35 19.51
C LYS A 115 11.71 -1.79 20.43
N LEU A 116 10.46 -1.76 19.97
CA LEU A 116 9.31 -1.29 20.74
C LEU A 116 8.89 -2.30 21.82
N ASN A 117 8.93 -3.62 21.53
CA ASN A 117 8.63 -4.68 22.48
C ASN A 117 9.68 -4.78 23.59
N LEU A 118 10.95 -4.58 23.29
CA LEU A 118 12.03 -4.58 24.30
C LEU A 118 11.82 -3.52 25.37
N LYS A 119 11.06 -2.45 25.09
CA LYS A 119 10.71 -1.42 26.06
C LYS A 119 9.35 -1.65 26.75
N GLN A 120 8.62 -2.71 26.42
CA GLN A 120 7.33 -3.11 27.01
C GLN A 120 6.26 -2.00 27.06
N ILE A 121 6.35 -1.01 26.17
CA ILE A 121 5.50 0.18 26.21
C ILE A 121 4.34 0.07 25.21
N PHE A 122 4.53 -0.64 24.10
CA PHE A 122 3.55 -0.69 23.01
C PHE A 122 2.94 -2.08 22.84
N VAL A 123 1.62 -2.10 22.67
CA VAL A 123 0.86 -3.34 22.35
C VAL A 123 0.29 -3.20 20.92
N PRO A 124 0.41 -4.22 20.08
CA PRO A 124 -0.19 -4.22 18.76
C PRO A 124 -1.72 -4.29 18.87
N VAL A 125 -2.41 -3.28 18.35
CA VAL A 125 -3.86 -3.24 18.25
C VAL A 125 -4.33 -3.99 17.00
N LYS A 126 -3.68 -3.68 15.85
CA LYS A 126 -4.02 -4.29 14.58
C LYS A 126 -2.79 -4.41 13.70
N LYS A 127 -2.66 -5.56 13.05
CA LYS A 127 -1.66 -5.80 12.01
C LYS A 127 -2.36 -6.15 10.70
N PHE A 128 -1.98 -5.50 9.62
CA PHE A 128 -2.45 -5.81 8.30
C PHE A 128 -1.31 -5.60 7.29
N ASP A 129 -0.83 -6.67 6.69
CA ASP A 129 0.32 -6.67 5.78
C ASP A 129 1.53 -5.94 6.42
N ASN A 130 2.00 -4.87 5.80
CA ASN A 130 3.10 -4.05 6.30
C ASN A 130 2.65 -2.88 7.19
N HIS A 131 1.39 -2.86 7.63
CA HIS A 131 0.86 -1.82 8.51
C HIS A 131 0.60 -2.39 9.90
N LEU A 132 1.07 -1.69 10.92
CA LEU A 132 0.90 -2.06 12.30
C LEU A 132 0.47 -0.83 13.10
N LEU A 133 -0.72 -0.91 13.70
CA LEU A 133 -1.18 0.07 14.67
C LEU A 133 -0.81 -0.40 16.08
N LEU A 134 -0.11 0.44 16.78
CA LEU A 134 0.37 0.22 18.14
C LEU A 134 -0.34 1.17 19.11
N MET A 135 -0.63 0.68 20.30
CA MET A 135 -1.13 1.47 21.41
C MET A 135 -0.10 1.48 22.54
N ASN A 136 0.22 2.65 23.03
CA ASN A 136 1.05 2.83 24.21
C ASN A 136 0.23 2.54 25.47
N ILE A 137 0.70 1.63 26.31
CA ILE A 137 0.07 1.26 27.60
C ILE A 137 0.78 1.91 28.80
N GLY A 138 1.89 2.61 28.58
CA GLY A 138 2.67 3.28 29.63
C GLY A 138 2.45 4.78 29.73
N SER A 139 1.51 5.32 28.94
CA SER A 139 1.17 6.77 28.94
C SER A 139 -0.10 7.06 29.73
#